data_2f47d762682c9d5a5d965c288026bc1c
#
_entry.id   2f47d762682c9d5a5d965c288026bc1c
#
_cell.length_a   1.000
_cell.length_b   1.000
_cell.length_c   1.000
_cell.angle_alpha   90.00
_cell.angle_beta   90.00
_cell.angle_gamma   90.00
#
_symmetry.space_group_name_H-M   'P 1'
#
loop_
_entity.id
_entity.type
_entity.pdbx_description
1 polymer ?
#
loop_
_entity_poly.entity_id
_entity_poly.type
_entity_poly.pdbx_seq_one_letter_code
_entity_poly.pdbx_strand_id
1 'polypeptide(L)'
;MIKKILVLARKTMKLTILLGISILLIICAVALFFKPIYSVTINGETVGYSKDKSKLQTRINNYIESGEGGEDSHIAFVQVDALPEYKMCLLKRNIVTNDNEIFDKIKQSGIVYYKYYAILDGEEEKAYVSDFSQAEQVVNELREKESENIDDISILEKYDTEVKAFSEVEATVASLFKEKVVVV
;
A
#
# COMPACT_ATOMS: atom_id res chain seq x y z
N MET A 1 -4.30 -73.25 2.11
CA MET A 1 -3.87 -71.94 2.65
C MET A 1 -3.90 -70.86 1.58
N ILE A 2 -3.26 -71.02 0.43
CA ILE A 2 -3.11 -70.06 -0.69
C ILE A 2 -4.47 -69.51 -1.21
N LYS A 3 -5.48 -70.38 -1.40
CA LYS A 3 -6.82 -69.95 -1.86
C LYS A 3 -7.53 -68.94 -0.91
N LYS A 4 -7.37 -69.09 0.42
CA LYS A 4 -7.93 -68.10 1.38
C LYS A 4 -7.22 -66.76 1.34
N ILE A 5 -5.88 -66.77 1.15
CA ILE A 5 -5.07 -65.58 1.01
C ILE A 5 -5.46 -64.83 -0.28
N LEU A 6 -5.67 -65.54 -1.38
CA LEU A 6 -6.04 -64.94 -2.67
C LEU A 6 -7.45 -64.33 -2.65
N VAL A 7 -8.41 -64.96 -1.95
CA VAL A 7 -9.75 -64.44 -1.76
C VAL A 7 -9.72 -63.21 -0.86
N LEU A 8 -8.92 -63.19 0.20
CA LEU A 8 -8.73 -62.06 1.08
C LEU A 8 -8.09 -60.87 0.32
N ALA A 9 -7.03 -61.11 -0.43
CA ALA A 9 -6.37 -60.10 -1.26
C ALA A 9 -7.31 -59.50 -2.32
N ARG A 10 -8.15 -60.32 -2.97
CA ARG A 10 -9.16 -59.80 -3.91
C ARG A 10 -10.25 -58.95 -3.22
N LYS A 11 -10.63 -59.31 -2.01
CA LYS A 11 -11.65 -58.55 -1.24
C LYS A 11 -11.09 -57.22 -0.76
N THR A 12 -9.86 -57.19 -0.25
CA THR A 12 -9.18 -55.96 0.15
C THR A 12 -8.94 -55.04 -1.03
N MET A 13 -8.49 -55.57 -2.18
CA MET A 13 -8.28 -54.78 -3.40
C MET A 13 -9.57 -54.16 -3.92
N LYS A 14 -10.70 -54.89 -3.91
CA LYS A 14 -12.02 -54.33 -4.26
C LYS A 14 -12.43 -53.21 -3.31
N LEU A 15 -12.20 -53.39 -1.99
CA LEU A 15 -12.53 -52.38 -1.00
C LEU A 15 -11.71 -51.12 -1.16
N THR A 16 -10.39 -51.25 -1.45
CA THR A 16 -9.49 -50.13 -1.72
C THR A 16 -9.92 -49.35 -2.96
N ILE A 17 -10.28 -50.06 -4.05
CA ILE A 17 -10.78 -49.41 -5.28
C ILE A 17 -12.08 -48.68 -5.01
N LEU A 18 -13.02 -49.29 -4.29
CA LEU A 18 -14.30 -48.67 -3.95
C LEU A 18 -14.09 -47.40 -3.12
N LEU A 19 -13.20 -47.45 -2.13
CA LEU A 19 -12.82 -46.31 -1.31
C LEU A 19 -12.22 -45.17 -2.17
N GLY A 20 -11.31 -45.52 -3.09
CA GLY A 20 -10.69 -44.56 -4.01
C GLY A 20 -11.74 -43.87 -4.90
N ILE A 21 -12.71 -44.64 -5.46
CA ILE A 21 -13.79 -44.08 -6.26
C ILE A 21 -14.67 -43.14 -5.42
N SER A 22 -15.00 -43.54 -4.17
CA SER A 22 -15.80 -42.69 -3.28
C SER A 22 -15.12 -41.36 -2.96
N ILE A 23 -13.82 -41.39 -2.66
CA ILE A 23 -13.05 -40.18 -2.42
C ILE A 23 -13.00 -39.27 -3.69
N LEU A 24 -12.83 -39.88 -4.85
CA LEU A 24 -12.83 -39.12 -6.11
C LEU A 24 -14.18 -38.46 -6.37
N LEU A 25 -15.27 -39.16 -6.13
CA LEU A 25 -16.64 -38.62 -6.25
C LEU A 25 -16.88 -37.43 -5.31
N ILE A 26 -16.40 -37.54 -4.05
CA ILE A 26 -16.50 -36.44 -3.09
C ILE A 26 -15.71 -35.23 -3.57
N ILE A 27 -14.48 -35.43 -4.03
CA ILE A 27 -13.64 -34.35 -4.58
C ILE A 27 -14.34 -33.68 -5.78
N CYS A 28 -14.89 -34.47 -6.71
CA CYS A 28 -15.65 -33.96 -7.84
C CYS A 28 -16.89 -33.18 -7.39
N ALA A 29 -17.64 -33.67 -6.43
CA ALA A 29 -18.82 -32.99 -5.89
C ALA A 29 -18.42 -31.64 -5.25
N VAL A 30 -17.37 -31.63 -4.41
CA VAL A 30 -16.85 -30.40 -3.82
C VAL A 30 -16.41 -29.42 -4.91
N ALA A 31 -15.65 -29.88 -5.91
CA ALA A 31 -15.20 -29.02 -7.01
C ALA A 31 -16.33 -28.45 -7.86
N LEU A 32 -17.49 -29.19 -7.99
CA LEU A 32 -18.64 -28.72 -8.75
C LEU A 32 -19.48 -27.69 -7.97
N PHE A 33 -19.69 -27.89 -6.68
CA PHE A 33 -20.62 -27.08 -5.89
C PHE A 33 -19.95 -25.95 -5.09
N PHE A 34 -18.67 -26.08 -4.80
CA PHE A 34 -17.94 -25.13 -3.98
C PHE A 34 -16.76 -24.52 -4.75
N LYS A 35 -16.36 -23.34 -4.32
CA LYS A 35 -15.13 -22.68 -4.78
C LYS A 35 -14.29 -22.23 -3.58
N PRO A 36 -12.96 -22.35 -3.65
CA PRO A 36 -12.10 -21.71 -2.66
C PRO A 36 -12.16 -20.20 -2.88
N ILE A 37 -12.46 -19.47 -1.82
CA ILE A 37 -12.45 -18.01 -1.78
C ILE A 37 -11.89 -17.56 -0.44
N TYR A 38 -11.59 -16.27 -0.32
CA TYR A 38 -11.10 -15.65 0.91
C TYR A 38 -12.18 -14.77 1.52
N SER A 39 -12.53 -15.03 2.77
CA SER A 39 -13.24 -14.07 3.61
C SER A 39 -12.26 -12.98 3.99
N VAL A 40 -12.66 -11.73 3.81
CA VAL A 40 -11.86 -10.56 4.13
C VAL A 40 -12.45 -9.87 5.34
N THR A 41 -11.62 -9.64 6.35
CA THR A 41 -12.00 -9.06 7.63
C THR A 41 -11.17 -7.80 7.88
N ILE A 42 -11.79 -6.72 8.32
CA ILE A 42 -11.14 -5.49 8.75
C ILE A 42 -11.63 -5.18 10.16
N ASN A 43 -10.73 -4.96 11.10
CA ASN A 43 -11.05 -4.73 12.52
C ASN A 43 -11.96 -5.81 13.13
N GLY A 44 -11.78 -7.07 12.72
CA GLY A 44 -12.59 -8.20 13.22
C GLY A 44 -13.98 -8.34 12.56
N GLU A 45 -14.40 -7.42 11.69
CA GLU A 45 -15.65 -7.48 10.95
C GLU A 45 -15.43 -8.01 9.53
N THR A 46 -16.23 -8.99 9.09
CA THR A 46 -16.18 -9.49 7.71
C THR A 46 -16.79 -8.47 6.76
N VAL A 47 -15.96 -7.92 5.89
CA VAL A 47 -16.34 -6.86 4.93
C VAL A 47 -16.71 -7.40 3.55
N GLY A 48 -16.37 -8.67 3.27
CA GLY A 48 -16.70 -9.30 1.99
C GLY A 48 -15.88 -10.54 1.70
N TYR A 49 -15.93 -10.96 0.44
CA TYR A 49 -15.20 -12.12 -0.06
C TYR A 49 -14.40 -11.76 -1.31
N SER A 50 -13.16 -12.25 -1.38
CA SER A 50 -12.29 -12.11 -2.55
C SER A 50 -11.97 -13.47 -3.16
N LYS A 51 -11.92 -13.53 -4.49
CA LYS A 51 -11.46 -14.71 -5.22
C LYS A 51 -9.94 -14.78 -5.27
N ASP A 52 -9.27 -13.65 -5.32
CA ASP A 52 -7.83 -13.53 -5.50
C ASP A 52 -7.24 -12.58 -4.42
N LYS A 53 -6.83 -13.20 -3.32
CA LYS A 53 -6.17 -12.51 -2.22
C LYS A 53 -4.97 -11.69 -2.70
N SER A 54 -4.13 -12.27 -3.57
CA SER A 54 -2.88 -11.61 -3.99
C SER A 54 -3.16 -10.35 -4.77
N LYS A 55 -4.12 -10.39 -5.70
CA LYS A 55 -4.50 -9.23 -6.50
C LYS A 55 -5.09 -8.11 -5.65
N LEU A 56 -5.98 -8.45 -4.72
CA LEU A 56 -6.57 -7.47 -3.81
C LEU A 56 -5.51 -6.85 -2.90
N GLN A 57 -4.63 -7.68 -2.33
CA GLN A 57 -3.55 -7.20 -1.47
C GLN A 57 -2.57 -6.29 -2.20
N THR A 58 -2.17 -6.63 -3.43
CA THR A 58 -1.31 -5.76 -4.25
C THR A 58 -1.97 -4.42 -4.52
N ARG A 59 -3.27 -4.41 -4.85
CA ARG A 59 -4.00 -3.16 -5.07
C ARG A 59 -4.04 -2.28 -3.82
N ILE A 60 -4.23 -2.89 -2.64
CA ILE A 60 -4.24 -2.18 -1.36
C ILE A 60 -2.85 -1.64 -1.04
N ASN A 61 -1.80 -2.45 -1.23
CA ASN A 61 -0.43 -2.01 -0.99
C ASN A 61 -0.05 -0.82 -1.89
N ASN A 62 -0.36 -0.89 -3.18
CA ASN A 62 -0.11 0.22 -4.10
C ASN A 62 -0.85 1.50 -3.66
N TYR A 63 -2.09 1.37 -3.18
CA TYR A 63 -2.83 2.51 -2.65
C TYR A 63 -2.17 3.09 -1.39
N ILE A 64 -1.69 2.25 -0.47
CA ILE A 64 -0.98 2.68 0.74
C ILE A 64 0.33 3.39 0.39
N GLU A 65 1.05 2.91 -0.61
CA GLU A 65 2.37 3.43 -1.01
C GLU A 65 2.28 4.74 -1.81
N SER A 66 1.24 4.92 -2.62
CA SER A 66 1.18 6.05 -3.56
C SER A 66 -0.18 6.74 -3.68
N GLY A 67 -1.18 6.32 -2.92
CA GLY A 67 -2.55 6.84 -3.05
C GLY A 67 -3.18 6.51 -4.41
N GLU A 68 -4.13 7.35 -4.83
CA GLU A 68 -4.73 7.32 -6.18
C GLU A 68 -4.19 8.46 -7.07
N GLY A 69 -3.17 9.19 -6.61
CA GLY A 69 -2.54 10.26 -7.36
C GLY A 69 -1.54 9.75 -8.40
N GLY A 70 -1.30 10.54 -9.44
CA GLY A 70 -0.18 10.34 -10.36
C GLY A 70 1.16 10.79 -9.75
N GLU A 71 2.24 10.69 -10.51
CA GLU A 71 3.59 11.08 -10.08
C GLU A 71 3.66 12.55 -9.56
N ASP A 72 2.81 13.44 -10.11
CA ASP A 72 2.75 14.85 -9.73
C ASP A 72 1.90 15.12 -8.46
N SER A 73 1.34 14.09 -7.84
CA SER A 73 0.45 14.27 -6.68
C SER A 73 1.17 14.58 -5.37
N HIS A 74 2.48 14.40 -5.32
CA HIS A 74 3.33 14.53 -4.11
C HIS A 74 2.85 13.70 -2.91
N ILE A 75 2.03 12.66 -3.15
CA ILE A 75 1.58 11.73 -2.12
C ILE A 75 2.78 10.90 -1.66
N ALA A 76 3.05 10.94 -0.36
CA ALA A 76 4.09 10.13 0.26
C ALA A 76 3.59 8.71 0.55
N PHE A 77 2.46 8.63 1.21
CA PHE A 77 1.78 7.38 1.57
C PHE A 77 0.36 7.65 2.04
N VAL A 78 -0.42 6.59 2.17
CA VAL A 78 -1.75 6.64 2.79
C VAL A 78 -1.73 5.80 4.06
N GLN A 79 -2.07 6.42 5.18
CA GLN A 79 -2.27 5.71 6.44
C GLN A 79 -3.70 5.16 6.46
N VAL A 80 -3.86 3.88 6.73
CA VAL A 80 -5.16 3.21 6.91
C VAL A 80 -5.31 2.71 8.34
N ASP A 81 -6.53 2.68 8.86
CA ASP A 81 -6.81 2.27 10.25
C ASP A 81 -6.45 0.80 10.50
N ALA A 82 -6.70 -0.06 9.52
CA ALA A 82 -6.38 -1.48 9.62
C ALA A 82 -6.14 -2.11 8.25
N LEU A 83 -5.23 -3.06 8.22
CA LEU A 83 -5.01 -3.91 7.06
C LEU A 83 -6.02 -5.07 7.04
N PRO A 84 -6.43 -5.53 5.86
CA PRO A 84 -7.35 -6.65 5.76
C PRO A 84 -6.69 -7.97 6.16
N GLU A 85 -7.42 -8.77 6.91
CA GLU A 85 -7.10 -10.16 7.20
C GLU A 85 -7.84 -11.09 6.25
N TYR A 86 -7.17 -12.16 5.80
CA TYR A 86 -7.72 -13.10 4.83
C TYR A 86 -7.80 -14.50 5.41
N LYS A 87 -9.01 -15.09 5.39
CA LYS A 87 -9.23 -16.47 5.78
C LYS A 87 -9.78 -17.26 4.60
N MET A 88 -9.06 -18.29 4.18
CA MET A 88 -9.53 -19.18 3.11
C MET A 88 -10.76 -19.98 3.59
N CYS A 89 -11.78 -20.03 2.76
CA CYS A 89 -13.00 -20.80 3.00
C CYS A 89 -13.52 -21.43 1.70
N LEU A 90 -14.30 -22.47 1.85
CA LEU A 90 -15.02 -23.13 0.77
C LEU A 90 -16.49 -22.71 0.84
N LEU A 91 -16.93 -21.92 -0.12
CA LEU A 91 -18.30 -21.44 -0.16
C LEU A 91 -19.00 -21.89 -1.45
N LYS A 92 -20.32 -21.85 -1.44
CA LYS A 92 -21.14 -22.15 -2.62
C LYS A 92 -20.74 -21.24 -3.78
N ARG A 93 -20.78 -21.77 -5.01
CA ARG A 93 -20.33 -21.02 -6.22
C ARG A 93 -21.11 -19.74 -6.51
N ASN A 94 -22.32 -19.60 -5.97
CA ASN A 94 -23.16 -18.43 -6.15
C ASN A 94 -22.81 -17.25 -5.21
N ILE A 95 -21.83 -17.41 -4.31
CA ILE A 95 -21.36 -16.30 -3.47
C ILE A 95 -20.65 -15.27 -4.36
N VAL A 96 -21.10 -14.04 -4.25
CA VAL A 96 -20.52 -12.91 -4.95
C VAL A 96 -19.24 -12.49 -4.24
N THR A 97 -18.18 -12.27 -5.01
CA THR A 97 -16.91 -11.66 -4.52
C THR A 97 -16.91 -10.19 -4.94
N ASN A 98 -16.50 -9.32 -4.04
CA ASN A 98 -16.61 -7.87 -4.24
C ASN A 98 -15.34 -7.13 -3.80
N ASP A 99 -14.27 -7.31 -4.58
CA ASP A 99 -12.97 -6.69 -4.33
C ASP A 99 -13.04 -5.16 -4.35
N ASN A 100 -13.94 -4.58 -5.15
CA ASN A 100 -14.09 -3.12 -5.22
C ASN A 100 -14.70 -2.55 -3.94
N GLU A 101 -15.76 -3.14 -3.41
CA GLU A 101 -16.38 -2.67 -2.15
C GLU A 101 -15.42 -2.82 -0.97
N ILE A 102 -14.63 -3.92 -0.94
CA ILE A 102 -13.61 -4.12 0.08
C ILE A 102 -12.55 -3.01 -0.01
N PHE A 103 -12.08 -2.73 -1.22
CA PHE A 103 -11.10 -1.68 -1.46
C PHE A 103 -11.65 -0.28 -1.11
N ASP A 104 -12.89 0.01 -1.48
CA ASP A 104 -13.54 1.29 -1.17
C ASP A 104 -13.71 1.50 0.35
N LYS A 105 -13.98 0.44 1.11
CA LYS A 105 -14.00 0.51 2.58
C LYS A 105 -12.63 0.87 3.16
N ILE A 106 -11.55 0.34 2.61
CA ILE A 106 -10.19 0.68 3.03
C ILE A 106 -9.88 2.13 2.69
N LYS A 107 -10.27 2.60 1.49
CA LYS A 107 -10.08 3.99 1.09
C LYS A 107 -10.80 4.98 2.00
N GLN A 108 -12.00 4.65 2.46
CA GLN A 108 -12.78 5.52 3.36
C GLN A 108 -12.08 5.80 4.69
N SER A 109 -11.20 4.91 5.16
CA SER A 109 -10.39 5.11 6.37
C SER A 109 -9.00 5.68 6.07
N GLY A 110 -8.67 5.90 4.80
CA GLY A 110 -7.35 6.36 4.38
C GLY A 110 -7.11 7.84 4.66
N ILE A 111 -6.02 8.15 5.34
CA ILE A 111 -5.51 9.52 5.53
C ILE A 111 -4.30 9.66 4.60
N VAL A 112 -4.39 10.58 3.65
CA VAL A 112 -3.32 10.84 2.68
C VAL A 112 -2.29 11.77 3.30
N TYR A 113 -1.01 11.39 3.21
CA TYR A 113 0.12 12.23 3.60
C TYR A 113 0.87 12.67 2.35
N TYR A 114 1.10 13.97 2.25
CA TYR A 114 1.87 14.62 1.19
C TYR A 114 3.29 14.88 1.67
N LYS A 115 4.26 14.63 0.80
CA LYS A 115 5.67 14.91 1.06
C LYS A 115 6.05 16.27 0.48
N TYR A 116 6.85 17.02 1.23
CA TYR A 116 7.41 18.29 0.80
C TYR A 116 8.72 18.60 1.52
N TYR A 117 9.42 19.59 1.06
CA TYR A 117 10.64 20.07 1.69
C TYR A 117 10.43 21.50 2.17
N ALA A 118 10.64 21.72 3.47
CA ALA A 118 10.64 23.02 4.08
C ALA A 118 12.06 23.60 4.05
N ILE A 119 12.18 24.85 3.63
CA ILE A 119 13.41 25.63 3.70
C ILE A 119 13.30 26.53 4.90
N LEU A 120 14.23 26.37 5.85
CA LEU A 120 14.26 27.10 7.11
C LEU A 120 15.39 28.13 7.09
N ASP A 121 15.14 29.26 7.72
CA ASP A 121 16.15 30.25 8.13
C ASP A 121 16.21 30.23 9.67
N GLY A 122 17.24 29.61 10.22
CA GLY A 122 17.29 29.23 11.62
C GLY A 122 16.21 28.17 11.95
N GLU A 123 15.29 28.50 12.86
CA GLU A 123 14.19 27.63 13.24
C GLU A 123 12.87 27.95 12.50
N GLU A 124 12.84 28.98 11.67
CA GLU A 124 11.63 29.46 11.00
C GLU A 124 11.48 28.91 9.59
N GLU A 125 10.35 28.25 9.31
CA GLU A 125 10.01 27.77 7.97
C GLU A 125 9.65 28.97 7.07
N LYS A 126 10.39 29.18 6.00
CA LYS A 126 10.24 30.33 5.10
C LYS A 126 9.56 29.97 3.79
N ALA A 127 9.81 28.78 3.28
CA ALA A 127 9.26 28.34 2.01
C ALA A 127 9.08 26.82 1.97
N TYR A 128 8.21 26.37 1.09
CA TYR A 128 8.01 24.96 0.79
C TYR A 128 8.23 24.69 -0.69
N VAL A 129 8.91 23.61 -0.99
CA VAL A 129 9.11 23.13 -2.37
C VAL A 129 8.75 21.65 -2.47
N SER A 130 8.41 21.20 -3.69
CA SER A 130 7.93 19.84 -3.92
C SER A 130 9.05 18.80 -3.87
N ASP A 131 10.25 19.16 -4.31
CA ASP A 131 11.37 18.25 -4.52
C ASP A 131 12.62 18.68 -3.79
N PHE A 132 13.42 17.70 -3.37
CA PHE A 132 14.71 17.96 -2.75
C PHE A 132 15.67 18.71 -3.68
N SER A 133 15.61 18.42 -4.98
CA SER A 133 16.43 19.12 -5.98
C SER A 133 16.14 20.62 -6.06
N GLN A 134 14.86 21.02 -5.92
CA GLN A 134 14.49 22.44 -5.85
C GLN A 134 15.02 23.09 -4.56
N ALA A 135 14.93 22.39 -3.43
CA ALA A 135 15.48 22.88 -2.17
C ALA A 135 17.01 23.06 -2.25
N GLU A 136 17.74 22.09 -2.83
CA GLU A 136 19.17 22.19 -3.07
C GLU A 136 19.51 23.35 -4.02
N GLN A 137 18.70 23.58 -5.06
CA GLN A 137 18.89 24.69 -5.98
C GLN A 137 18.78 26.02 -5.26
N VAL A 138 17.79 26.23 -4.39
CA VAL A 138 17.69 27.45 -3.57
C VAL A 138 18.95 27.67 -2.74
N VAL A 139 19.45 26.66 -2.06
CA VAL A 139 20.66 26.75 -1.23
C VAL A 139 21.89 27.08 -2.09
N ASN A 140 22.03 26.46 -3.26
CA ASN A 140 23.14 26.68 -4.15
C ASN A 140 23.13 28.12 -4.74
N GLU A 141 21.95 28.60 -5.15
CA GLU A 141 21.83 29.98 -5.68
C GLU A 141 22.07 31.03 -4.59
N LEU A 142 21.67 30.80 -3.34
CA LEU A 142 21.99 31.66 -2.20
C LEU A 142 23.49 31.67 -1.94
N ARG A 143 24.15 30.52 -2.01
CA ARG A 143 25.62 30.40 -1.85
C ARG A 143 26.40 31.11 -2.95
N GLU A 144 25.95 31.02 -4.19
CA GLU A 144 26.58 31.70 -5.33
C GLU A 144 26.49 33.22 -5.22
N LYS A 145 25.38 33.74 -4.68
CA LYS A 145 25.23 35.18 -4.47
C LYS A 145 26.12 35.67 -3.32
N GLU A 146 26.10 34.98 -2.19
CA GLU A 146 26.98 35.25 -1.05
C GLU A 146 27.02 34.02 -0.12
N SER A 147 28.26 33.56 0.19
CA SER A 147 28.43 32.30 0.96
C SER A 147 27.87 32.36 2.37
N GLU A 148 27.80 33.53 3.00
CA GLU A 148 27.25 33.71 4.35
C GLU A 148 25.72 33.56 4.42
N ASN A 149 25.03 33.62 3.28
CA ASN A 149 23.57 33.47 3.22
C ASN A 149 23.06 32.07 3.59
N ILE A 150 23.94 31.07 3.63
CA ILE A 150 23.55 29.70 3.89
C ILE A 150 23.83 29.26 5.33
N ASP A 151 24.44 30.11 6.16
CA ASP A 151 24.89 29.70 7.50
C ASP A 151 23.73 29.23 8.40
N ASP A 152 22.54 29.83 8.26
CA ASP A 152 21.34 29.51 9.00
C ASP A 152 20.29 28.74 8.17
N ILE A 153 20.58 28.45 6.89
CA ILE A 153 19.63 27.78 5.99
C ILE A 153 19.72 26.27 6.12
N SER A 154 18.59 25.66 6.36
CA SER A 154 18.45 24.19 6.41
C SER A 154 17.26 23.71 5.58
N ILE A 155 17.35 22.45 5.13
CA ILE A 155 16.29 21.76 4.40
C ILE A 155 15.76 20.64 5.28
N LEU A 156 14.45 20.60 5.46
CA LEU A 156 13.78 19.57 6.24
C LEU A 156 12.70 18.87 5.41
N GLU A 157 12.84 17.55 5.25
CA GLU A 157 11.78 16.72 4.67
C GLU A 157 10.62 16.60 5.64
N LYS A 158 9.41 16.87 5.18
CA LYS A 158 8.19 16.88 6.00
C LYS A 158 7.03 16.15 5.33
N TYR A 159 6.10 15.74 6.15
CA TYR A 159 4.88 15.06 5.75
C TYR A 159 3.70 15.74 6.43
N ASP A 160 2.64 16.02 5.65
CA ASP A 160 1.42 16.64 6.18
C ASP A 160 0.19 16.08 5.47
N THR A 161 -0.95 16.14 6.11
CA THR A 161 -2.25 15.78 5.52
C THR A 161 -2.82 16.90 4.65
N GLU A 162 -2.25 18.10 4.72
CA GLU A 162 -2.62 19.25 3.91
C GLU A 162 -1.58 19.49 2.81
N VAL A 163 -2.04 19.75 1.60
CA VAL A 163 -1.18 20.16 0.49
C VAL A 163 -0.64 21.57 0.76
N LYS A 164 0.69 21.70 0.79
CA LYS A 164 1.34 23.02 0.93
C LYS A 164 1.38 23.74 -0.40
N ALA A 165 1.30 25.08 -0.35
CA ALA A 165 1.57 25.91 -1.51
C ALA A 165 3.08 25.94 -1.74
N PHE A 166 3.54 25.46 -2.90
CA PHE A 166 4.95 25.45 -3.24
C PHE A 166 5.38 26.82 -3.80
N SER A 167 6.57 27.22 -3.43
CA SER A 167 7.20 28.45 -3.90
C SER A 167 8.16 28.17 -5.04
N GLU A 168 8.24 29.08 -6.00
CA GLU A 168 9.25 29.02 -7.05
C GLU A 168 10.65 29.29 -6.48
N VAL A 169 11.66 28.66 -7.07
CA VAL A 169 13.05 28.75 -6.60
C VAL A 169 13.54 30.20 -6.55
N GLU A 170 13.35 30.97 -7.65
CA GLU A 170 13.79 32.35 -7.74
C GLU A 170 13.11 33.25 -6.70
N ALA A 171 11.80 33.04 -6.46
CA ALA A 171 11.05 33.80 -5.44
C ALA A 171 11.57 33.50 -4.03
N THR A 172 11.87 32.23 -3.77
CA THR A 172 12.42 31.78 -2.48
C THR A 172 13.82 32.37 -2.25
N VAL A 173 14.70 32.30 -3.24
CA VAL A 173 16.04 32.88 -3.18
C VAL A 173 15.95 34.38 -2.93
N ALA A 174 15.05 35.10 -3.62
CA ALA A 174 14.87 36.55 -3.44
C ALA A 174 14.39 36.89 -2.01
N SER A 175 13.56 36.05 -1.42
CA SER A 175 13.03 36.30 -0.08
C SER A 175 14.03 35.99 1.05
N LEU A 176 14.94 35.04 0.83
CA LEU A 176 15.95 34.60 1.80
C LEU A 176 17.28 35.33 1.67
N PHE A 177 17.54 35.99 0.54
CA PHE A 177 18.78 36.69 0.32
C PHE A 177 18.95 37.86 1.29
N LYS A 178 20.07 37.87 2.01
CA LYS A 178 20.48 38.93 2.94
C LYS A 178 21.70 39.63 2.36
N GLU A 179 21.59 40.95 2.09
CA GLU A 179 22.76 41.75 1.67
C GLU A 179 23.71 41.89 2.87
N LYS A 180 25.01 41.77 2.58
CA LYS A 180 26.06 42.01 3.59
C LYS A 180 26.10 43.48 3.94
N VAL A 181 25.75 43.82 5.18
CA VAL A 181 25.91 45.18 5.69
C VAL A 181 27.38 45.39 6.03
N VAL A 182 28.10 46.08 5.14
CA VAL A 182 29.47 46.55 5.46
C VAL A 182 29.33 47.73 6.40
N VAL A 183 29.55 47.51 7.71
CA VAL A 183 29.67 48.58 8.69
C VAL A 183 31.03 49.24 8.44
N VAL A 184 31.02 50.45 7.89
CA VAL A 184 32.19 51.32 7.67
C VAL A 184 32.51 52.07 8.94
#